data_f260f159348e6a24b05edfbe6b2f15eb
#
_entry.id   f260f159348e6a24b05edfbe6b2f15eb
#
_cell.length_a   1.000
_cell.length_b   1.000
_cell.length_c   1.000
_cell.angle_alpha   90.00
_cell.angle_beta   90.00
_cell.angle_gamma   90.00
#
_symmetry.space_group_name_H-M   'P 1'
#
loop_
_entity.id
_entity.type
_entity.pdbx_description
1 polymer ?
#
loop_
_entity_poly.entity_id
_entity_poly.type
_entity_poly.pdbx_seq_one_letter_code
_entity_poly.pdbx_strand_id
1 'polypeptide(L)'
;MNNFEQGMHKNDANFVPLTPISFLDRIKDVYPDYEAIVYKERKYSWRQVYDRCTRFASALTKVGIGKGDVVSIMAANTPELFEAHYSVPMTGGVVNTINTRLDTRTVAYILDHSDCKVFIVDRQFHNVAIDAIAQVNREIIVIDIDDKQAGLGDIPAIGKLEYESFLQTGDELSLIHI
;
A
#
# COMPACT_ATOMS: atom_id res chain seq x y z
N MET A 1 30.77 -31.55 -0.91
CA MET A 1 30.53 -30.25 -0.23
C MET A 1 31.70 -29.35 -0.55
N ASN A 2 31.46 -28.18 -1.05
CA ASN A 2 32.51 -27.24 -1.38
C ASN A 2 33.10 -26.70 -0.05
N ASN A 3 34.44 -26.67 0.08
CA ASN A 3 35.09 -26.17 1.30
C ASN A 3 34.70 -24.74 1.68
N PHE A 4 34.16 -23.97 0.73
CA PHE A 4 33.66 -22.59 0.97
C PHE A 4 32.28 -22.53 1.60
N GLU A 5 31.55 -23.66 1.73
CA GLU A 5 30.22 -23.71 2.35
C GLU A 5 30.24 -24.31 3.76
N GLN A 6 31.43 -24.78 4.20
CA GLN A 6 31.57 -25.42 5.49
C GLN A 6 31.50 -24.39 6.63
N GLY A 7 30.49 -24.49 7.48
CA GLY A 7 30.23 -23.55 8.57
C GLY A 7 29.48 -22.27 8.19
N MET A 8 29.04 -22.14 6.91
CA MET A 8 28.34 -20.95 6.38
C MET A 8 26.84 -21.19 6.21
N HIS A 9 26.20 -21.98 7.05
CA HIS A 9 24.75 -22.08 7.02
C HIS A 9 24.10 -20.73 7.37
N LYS A 10 22.96 -20.47 6.74
CA LYS A 10 22.19 -19.23 6.97
C LYS A 10 21.73 -19.16 8.43
N ASN A 11 22.02 -18.04 9.08
CA ASN A 11 21.56 -17.70 10.42
C ASN A 11 21.36 -16.18 10.51
N ASP A 12 20.77 -15.69 11.60
CA ASP A 12 20.41 -14.28 11.79
C ASP A 12 21.62 -13.32 11.74
N ALA A 13 22.84 -13.81 11.96
CA ALA A 13 24.05 -13.00 11.92
C ALA A 13 24.62 -12.81 10.51
N ASN A 14 24.31 -13.71 9.57
CA ASN A 14 24.93 -13.69 8.23
C ASN A 14 23.92 -13.73 7.07
N PHE A 15 22.63 -13.72 7.34
CA PHE A 15 21.61 -13.78 6.31
C PHE A 15 20.39 -12.93 6.67
N VAL A 16 20.08 -11.98 5.79
CA VAL A 16 18.84 -11.22 5.80
C VAL A 16 18.20 -11.36 4.42
N PRO A 17 16.91 -11.76 4.34
CA PRO A 17 16.20 -11.79 3.05
C PRO A 17 16.18 -10.41 2.41
N LEU A 18 16.50 -10.33 1.13
CA LEU A 18 16.27 -9.11 0.36
C LEU A 18 14.77 -8.96 0.08
N THR A 19 14.19 -7.89 0.57
CA THR A 19 12.79 -7.54 0.34
C THR A 19 12.69 -6.12 -0.18
N PRO A 20 11.61 -5.73 -0.87
CA PRO A 20 11.39 -4.32 -1.24
C PRO A 20 11.48 -3.39 -0.03
N ILE A 21 11.00 -3.82 1.13
CA ILE A 21 11.04 -3.05 2.39
C ILE A 21 12.49 -2.75 2.80
N SER A 22 13.39 -3.73 2.73
CA SER A 22 14.79 -3.53 3.10
C SER A 22 15.52 -2.55 2.17
N PHE A 23 15.09 -2.45 0.90
CA PHE A 23 15.60 -1.43 -0.01
C PHE A 23 15.09 -0.03 0.35
N LEU A 24 13.81 0.12 0.71
CA LEU A 24 13.26 1.39 1.15
C LEU A 24 13.92 1.87 2.44
N ASP A 25 14.14 0.97 3.39
CA ASP A 25 14.82 1.26 4.64
C ASP A 25 16.26 1.73 4.40
N ARG A 26 16.99 1.02 3.54
CA ARG A 26 18.36 1.40 3.17
C ARG A 26 18.44 2.74 2.45
N ILE A 27 17.54 2.99 1.48
CA ILE A 27 17.65 4.20 0.65
C ILE A 27 17.33 5.47 1.43
N LYS A 28 16.44 5.40 2.43
CA LYS A 28 16.15 6.53 3.32
C LYS A 28 17.37 6.97 4.15
N ASP A 29 18.27 6.03 4.46
CA ASP A 29 19.50 6.32 5.21
C ASP A 29 20.64 6.81 4.30
N VAL A 30 20.72 6.27 3.07
CA VAL A 30 21.81 6.61 2.14
C VAL A 30 21.50 7.88 1.34
N TYR A 31 20.25 8.08 0.93
CA TYR A 31 19.82 9.18 0.08
C TYR A 31 18.51 9.84 0.59
N PRO A 32 18.45 10.25 1.88
CA PRO A 32 17.21 10.71 2.51
C PRO A 32 16.51 11.86 1.78
N ASP A 33 17.30 12.80 1.28
CA ASP A 33 16.81 14.07 0.73
C ASP A 33 16.69 14.06 -0.81
N TYR A 34 17.05 12.94 -1.47
CA TYR A 34 16.85 12.81 -2.92
C TYR A 34 15.36 12.62 -3.25
N GLU A 35 14.96 13.20 -4.38
CA GLU A 35 13.58 13.03 -4.88
C GLU A 35 13.31 11.56 -5.21
N ALA A 36 12.33 10.96 -4.53
CA ALA A 36 11.87 9.59 -4.73
C ALA A 36 10.66 9.54 -5.64
N ILE A 37 9.72 10.46 -5.46
CA ILE A 37 8.49 10.55 -6.22
C ILE A 37 8.33 11.98 -6.73
N VAL A 38 8.04 12.10 -8.01
CA VAL A 38 7.60 13.36 -8.64
C VAL A 38 6.27 13.08 -9.33
N TYR A 39 5.20 13.64 -8.81
CA TYR A 39 3.87 13.52 -9.37
C TYR A 39 3.24 14.91 -9.50
N LYS A 40 3.29 15.45 -10.71
CA LYS A 40 2.88 16.83 -10.99
C LYS A 40 3.56 17.82 -10.03
N GLU A 41 2.78 18.51 -9.18
CA GLU A 41 3.31 19.47 -8.20
C GLU A 41 3.74 18.79 -6.87
N ARG A 42 3.36 17.53 -6.65
CA ARG A 42 3.75 16.79 -5.44
C ARG A 42 5.13 16.15 -5.64
N LYS A 43 6.02 16.43 -4.71
CA LYS A 43 7.36 15.84 -4.67
C LYS A 43 7.63 15.30 -3.28
N TYR A 44 8.17 14.09 -3.22
CA TYR A 44 8.53 13.45 -1.97
C TYR A 44 9.97 12.97 -2.03
N SER A 45 10.75 13.22 -0.97
CA SER A 45 12.06 12.62 -0.78
C SER A 45 11.93 11.17 -0.28
N TRP A 46 13.02 10.39 -0.33
CA TRP A 46 13.02 9.03 0.20
C TRP A 46 12.68 8.96 1.69
N ARG A 47 13.12 9.91 2.48
CA ARG A 47 12.73 10.04 3.88
C ARG A 47 11.22 10.21 4.02
N GLN A 48 10.64 11.14 3.29
CA GLN A 48 9.19 11.38 3.32
C GLN A 48 8.40 10.17 2.85
N VAL A 49 8.84 9.48 1.81
CA VAL A 49 8.20 8.23 1.35
C VAL A 49 8.25 7.17 2.44
N TYR A 50 9.40 6.98 3.07
CA TYR A 50 9.53 6.02 4.18
C TYR A 50 8.58 6.36 5.33
N ASP A 51 8.56 7.61 5.79
CA ASP A 51 7.71 8.07 6.89
C ASP A 51 6.22 7.87 6.56
N ARG A 52 5.82 8.16 5.33
CA ARG A 52 4.43 7.94 4.86
C ARG A 52 4.09 6.44 4.81
N CYS A 53 4.97 5.61 4.27
CA CYS A 53 4.77 4.16 4.22
C CYS A 53 4.65 3.54 5.61
N THR A 54 5.50 3.94 6.55
CA THR A 54 5.47 3.42 7.93
C THR A 54 4.21 3.86 8.67
N ARG A 55 3.79 5.12 8.52
CA ARG A 55 2.52 5.62 9.07
C ARG A 55 1.32 4.88 8.50
N PHE A 56 1.29 4.69 7.18
CA PHE A 56 0.17 4.00 6.56
C PHE A 56 0.12 2.52 6.98
N ALA A 57 1.26 1.84 7.10
CA ALA A 57 1.34 0.49 7.64
C ALA A 57 0.82 0.43 9.10
N SER A 58 1.21 1.40 9.94
CA SER A 58 0.69 1.52 11.31
C SER A 58 -0.83 1.71 11.32
N ALA A 59 -1.38 2.59 10.46
CA ALA A 59 -2.82 2.80 10.34
C ALA A 59 -3.55 1.52 9.90
N LEU A 60 -3.01 0.78 8.92
CA LEU A 60 -3.55 -0.52 8.49
C LEU A 60 -3.55 -1.55 9.63
N THR A 61 -2.48 -1.62 10.42
CA THR A 61 -2.41 -2.52 11.58
C THR A 61 -3.46 -2.17 12.63
N LYS A 62 -3.73 -0.88 12.87
CA LYS A 62 -4.77 -0.43 13.82
C LYS A 62 -6.19 -0.86 13.40
N VAL A 63 -6.44 -1.04 12.11
CA VAL A 63 -7.72 -1.56 11.62
C VAL A 63 -7.70 -3.08 11.42
N GLY A 64 -6.68 -3.77 11.93
CA GLY A 64 -6.62 -5.23 12.00
C GLY A 64 -5.98 -5.91 10.79
N ILE A 65 -5.25 -5.18 9.94
CA ILE A 65 -4.48 -5.78 8.85
C ILE A 65 -3.17 -6.35 9.39
N GLY A 66 -2.91 -7.59 9.06
CA GLY A 66 -1.71 -8.32 9.46
C GLY A 66 -1.29 -9.38 8.43
N LYS A 67 -0.48 -10.34 8.89
CA LYS A 67 0.12 -11.35 8.02
C LYS A 67 -0.91 -12.15 7.24
N GLY A 68 -0.78 -12.09 5.91
CA GLY A 68 -1.63 -12.82 4.97
C GLY A 68 -2.95 -12.13 4.61
N ASP A 69 -3.28 -11.01 5.26
CA ASP A 69 -4.47 -10.23 4.93
C ASP A 69 -4.30 -9.49 3.61
N VAL A 70 -5.35 -9.41 2.81
CA VAL A 70 -5.29 -8.78 1.50
C VAL A 70 -5.81 -7.35 1.56
N VAL A 71 -4.98 -6.45 1.05
CA VAL A 71 -5.31 -5.05 0.78
C VAL A 71 -5.29 -4.85 -0.73
N SER A 72 -6.45 -4.61 -1.33
CA SER A 72 -6.57 -4.31 -2.76
C SER A 72 -6.43 -2.82 -3.00
N ILE A 73 -5.82 -2.46 -4.14
CA ILE A 73 -5.72 -1.07 -4.57
C ILE A 73 -6.06 -0.93 -6.06
N MET A 74 -6.96 0.00 -6.38
CA MET A 74 -7.31 0.40 -7.73
C MET A 74 -7.09 1.90 -7.89
N ALA A 75 -5.95 2.27 -8.44
CA ALA A 75 -5.53 3.66 -8.60
C ALA A 75 -4.74 3.86 -9.89
N ALA A 76 -4.68 5.10 -10.37
CA ALA A 76 -3.71 5.49 -11.37
C ALA A 76 -2.28 5.46 -10.78
N ASN A 77 -1.27 5.76 -11.60
CA ASN A 77 0.12 5.82 -11.13
C ASN A 77 0.35 7.08 -10.25
N THR A 78 -0.20 7.04 -9.06
CA THR A 78 -0.12 8.09 -8.05
C THR A 78 0.87 7.71 -6.94
N PRO A 79 1.29 8.66 -6.09
CA PRO A 79 2.12 8.36 -4.93
C PRO A 79 1.53 7.30 -4.01
N GLU A 80 0.22 7.31 -3.81
CA GLU A 80 -0.53 6.37 -2.95
C GLU A 80 -0.41 4.92 -3.45
N LEU A 81 -0.44 4.72 -4.78
CA LEU A 81 -0.20 3.39 -5.36
C LEU A 81 1.23 2.92 -5.09
N PHE A 82 2.22 3.81 -5.26
CA PHE A 82 3.61 3.50 -4.95
C PHE A 82 3.79 3.15 -3.47
N GLU A 83 3.24 3.96 -2.57
CA GLU A 83 3.31 3.76 -1.13
C GLU A 83 2.67 2.44 -0.68
N ALA A 84 1.56 2.03 -1.30
CA ALA A 84 0.88 0.77 -1.00
C ALA A 84 1.77 -0.46 -1.24
N HIS A 85 2.68 -0.42 -2.22
CA HIS A 85 3.61 -1.52 -2.48
C HIS A 85 4.64 -1.75 -1.36
N TYR A 86 4.83 -0.77 -0.48
CA TYR A 86 5.69 -0.88 0.69
C TYR A 86 4.90 -1.02 1.98
N SER A 87 3.91 -0.15 2.17
CA SER A 87 3.15 -0.08 3.42
C SER A 87 2.34 -1.36 3.70
N VAL A 88 1.72 -1.96 2.68
CA VAL A 88 0.97 -3.21 2.87
C VAL A 88 1.89 -4.37 3.24
N PRO A 89 2.98 -4.67 2.52
CA PRO A 89 3.92 -5.70 2.94
C PRO A 89 4.59 -5.43 4.29
N MET A 90 4.72 -4.17 4.71
CA MET A 90 5.21 -3.81 6.05
C MET A 90 4.31 -4.33 7.19
N THR A 91 3.03 -4.58 6.93
CA THR A 91 2.12 -5.24 7.90
C THR A 91 2.19 -6.77 7.85
N GLY A 92 2.96 -7.34 6.92
CA GLY A 92 2.89 -8.76 6.55
C GLY A 92 1.70 -9.08 5.65
N GLY A 93 0.92 -8.08 5.24
CA GLY A 93 -0.21 -8.21 4.34
C GLY A 93 0.21 -8.42 2.88
N VAL A 94 -0.77 -8.75 2.06
CA VAL A 94 -0.63 -8.98 0.62
C VAL A 94 -1.25 -7.81 -0.14
N VAL A 95 -0.44 -7.11 -0.93
CA VAL A 95 -0.95 -6.07 -1.83
C VAL A 95 -1.50 -6.72 -3.10
N ASN A 96 -2.75 -6.37 -3.44
CA ASN A 96 -3.43 -6.82 -4.64
C ASN A 96 -3.77 -5.61 -5.51
N THR A 97 -3.00 -5.39 -6.57
CA THR A 97 -3.22 -4.27 -7.49
C THR A 97 -4.26 -4.63 -8.54
N ILE A 98 -5.33 -3.86 -8.62
CA ILE A 98 -6.42 -4.06 -9.56
C ILE A 98 -6.23 -3.16 -10.78
N ASN A 99 -6.27 -3.76 -11.97
CA ASN A 99 -6.18 -3.01 -13.21
C ASN A 99 -7.37 -2.05 -13.36
N THR A 100 -7.07 -0.78 -13.62
CA THR A 100 -8.06 0.31 -13.73
C THR A 100 -8.96 0.24 -14.95
N ARG A 101 -8.71 -0.66 -15.89
CA ARG A 101 -9.51 -0.85 -17.11
C ARG A 101 -10.51 -2.00 -17.01
N LEU A 102 -10.60 -2.64 -15.85
CA LEU A 102 -11.55 -3.74 -15.64
C LEU A 102 -12.97 -3.21 -15.44
N ASP A 103 -13.93 -4.06 -15.84
CA ASP A 103 -15.35 -3.82 -15.59
C ASP A 103 -15.73 -4.16 -14.14
N THR A 104 -16.87 -3.67 -13.72
CA THR A 104 -17.44 -3.83 -12.37
C THR A 104 -17.48 -5.29 -11.91
N ARG A 105 -17.94 -6.23 -12.77
CA ARG A 105 -18.06 -7.64 -12.42
C ARG A 105 -16.72 -8.28 -12.13
N THR A 106 -15.73 -7.96 -12.94
CA THR A 106 -14.36 -8.46 -12.78
C THR A 106 -13.71 -7.90 -11.51
N VAL A 107 -13.91 -6.61 -11.22
CA VAL A 107 -13.44 -5.99 -9.96
C VAL A 107 -14.10 -6.65 -8.75
N ALA A 108 -15.42 -6.84 -8.77
CA ALA A 108 -16.17 -7.53 -7.71
C ALA A 108 -15.63 -8.95 -7.48
N TYR A 109 -15.41 -9.71 -8.56
CA TYR A 109 -14.84 -11.05 -8.48
C TYR A 109 -13.44 -11.04 -7.82
N ILE A 110 -12.56 -10.10 -8.20
CA ILE A 110 -11.21 -9.99 -7.63
C ILE A 110 -11.27 -9.68 -6.14
N LEU A 111 -12.11 -8.72 -5.73
CA LEU A 111 -12.29 -8.34 -4.33
C LEU A 111 -12.81 -9.53 -3.50
N ASP A 112 -13.75 -10.29 -4.04
CA ASP A 112 -14.32 -11.44 -3.37
C ASP A 112 -13.34 -12.62 -3.32
N HIS A 113 -12.76 -13.00 -4.44
CA HIS A 113 -11.84 -14.13 -4.56
C HIS A 113 -10.55 -13.96 -3.74
N SER A 114 -10.09 -12.73 -3.59
CA SER A 114 -8.87 -12.43 -2.82
C SER A 114 -9.09 -12.31 -1.32
N ASP A 115 -10.32 -12.46 -0.81
CA ASP A 115 -10.67 -12.15 0.59
C ASP A 115 -10.24 -10.74 1.02
N CYS A 116 -10.43 -9.76 0.11
CA CYS A 116 -10.01 -8.38 0.33
C CYS A 116 -10.63 -7.80 1.62
N LYS A 117 -9.81 -7.34 2.55
CA LYS A 117 -10.25 -6.68 3.79
C LYS A 117 -10.29 -5.16 3.68
N VAL A 118 -9.34 -4.59 2.94
CA VAL A 118 -9.24 -3.15 2.70
C VAL A 118 -9.16 -2.92 1.20
N PHE A 119 -10.00 -2.03 0.69
CA PHE A 119 -9.96 -1.59 -0.69
C PHE A 119 -9.60 -0.11 -0.75
N ILE A 120 -8.39 0.18 -1.23
CA ILE A 120 -7.91 1.53 -1.51
C ILE A 120 -8.29 1.85 -2.95
N VAL A 121 -9.02 2.95 -3.18
CA VAL A 121 -9.53 3.25 -4.51
C VAL A 121 -9.48 4.74 -4.82
N ASP A 122 -8.96 5.06 -6.00
CA ASP A 122 -8.99 6.41 -6.52
C ASP A 122 -10.42 6.76 -6.99
N ARG A 123 -10.92 7.91 -6.54
CA ARG A 123 -12.27 8.38 -6.83
C ARG A 123 -12.58 8.49 -8.32
N GLN A 124 -11.59 8.62 -9.19
CA GLN A 124 -11.81 8.59 -10.63
C GLN A 124 -12.51 7.30 -11.11
N PHE A 125 -12.40 6.22 -10.34
CA PHE A 125 -13.06 4.93 -10.61
C PHE A 125 -14.36 4.74 -9.81
N HIS A 126 -14.95 5.81 -9.30
CA HIS A 126 -16.11 5.83 -8.41
C HIS A 126 -17.23 4.87 -8.84
N ASN A 127 -17.72 4.99 -10.09
CA ASN A 127 -18.84 4.19 -10.56
C ASN A 127 -18.54 2.69 -10.54
N VAL A 128 -17.38 2.30 -11.08
CA VAL A 128 -16.96 0.90 -11.12
C VAL A 128 -16.77 0.34 -9.71
N ALA A 129 -16.17 1.13 -8.82
CA ALA A 129 -15.87 0.71 -7.46
C ALA A 129 -17.13 0.53 -6.60
N ILE A 130 -18.06 1.49 -6.62
CA ILE A 130 -19.34 1.41 -5.88
C ILE A 130 -20.14 0.18 -6.31
N ASP A 131 -20.31 0.00 -7.62
CA ASP A 131 -21.07 -1.11 -8.15
C ASP A 131 -20.38 -2.46 -7.89
N ALA A 132 -19.04 -2.49 -7.84
CA ALA A 132 -18.30 -3.70 -7.49
C ALA A 132 -18.43 -4.06 -6.01
N ILE A 133 -18.29 -3.08 -5.12
CA ILE A 133 -18.45 -3.27 -3.67
C ILE A 133 -19.86 -3.78 -3.35
N ALA A 134 -20.88 -3.27 -4.02
CA ALA A 134 -22.27 -3.70 -3.83
C ALA A 134 -22.53 -5.19 -4.21
N GLN A 135 -21.66 -5.79 -5.02
CA GLN A 135 -21.75 -7.20 -5.42
C GLN A 135 -20.97 -8.14 -4.48
N VAL A 136 -20.17 -7.62 -3.57
CA VAL A 136 -19.40 -8.43 -2.59
C VAL A 136 -20.23 -8.65 -1.33
N ASN A 137 -20.39 -9.91 -0.90
CA ASN A 137 -21.23 -10.29 0.23
C ASN A 137 -20.51 -10.24 1.59
N ARG A 138 -19.57 -9.32 1.76
CA ARG A 138 -18.87 -9.10 3.03
C ARG A 138 -18.51 -7.64 3.22
N GLU A 139 -18.21 -7.28 4.45
CA GLU A 139 -17.74 -5.93 4.77
C GLU A 139 -16.29 -5.75 4.29
N ILE A 140 -16.05 -4.67 3.56
CA ILE A 140 -14.71 -4.22 3.12
C ILE A 140 -14.52 -2.80 3.64
N ILE A 141 -13.37 -2.54 4.25
CA ILE A 141 -12.97 -1.18 4.61
C ILE A 141 -12.54 -0.47 3.33
N VAL A 142 -13.21 0.62 2.97
CA VAL A 142 -12.90 1.40 1.77
C VAL A 142 -12.17 2.68 2.14
N ILE A 143 -11.01 2.90 1.51
CA ILE A 143 -10.17 4.09 1.67
C ILE A 143 -10.08 4.80 0.32
N ASP A 144 -10.57 6.03 0.27
CA ASP A 144 -10.55 6.84 -0.95
C ASP A 144 -9.21 7.52 -1.18
N ILE A 145 -8.74 7.53 -2.41
CA ILE A 145 -7.73 8.47 -2.88
C ILE A 145 -8.46 9.62 -3.56
N ASP A 146 -8.31 10.84 -3.02
CA ASP A 146 -8.86 12.06 -3.61
C ASP A 146 -7.75 12.82 -4.33
N ASP A 147 -7.41 12.38 -5.56
CA ASP A 147 -6.36 13.03 -6.34
C ASP A 147 -6.82 14.37 -6.93
N LYS A 148 -6.68 15.43 -6.16
CA LYS A 148 -6.98 16.81 -6.61
C LYS A 148 -6.20 17.25 -7.85
N GLN A 149 -5.06 16.62 -8.11
CA GLN A 149 -4.24 16.93 -9.28
C GLN A 149 -4.69 16.23 -10.57
N ALA A 150 -5.58 15.25 -10.47
CA ALA A 150 -6.15 14.60 -11.65
C ALA A 150 -6.94 15.58 -12.55
N GLY A 151 -7.44 16.67 -11.98
CA GLY A 151 -8.19 17.69 -12.73
C GLY A 151 -9.60 17.23 -13.12
N LEU A 152 -10.16 16.24 -12.42
CA LEU A 152 -11.46 15.63 -12.73
C LEU A 152 -12.64 16.30 -12.01
N GLY A 153 -12.40 17.41 -11.29
CA GLY A 153 -13.42 18.08 -10.47
C GLY A 153 -13.74 17.32 -9.21
N ASP A 154 -14.88 17.67 -8.58
CA ASP A 154 -15.31 17.02 -7.33
C ASP A 154 -16.04 15.72 -7.65
N ILE A 155 -15.39 14.60 -7.32
CA ILE A 155 -15.97 13.26 -7.39
C ILE A 155 -16.41 12.82 -6.00
N PRO A 156 -17.65 12.29 -5.84
CA PRO A 156 -18.12 11.84 -4.55
C PRO A 156 -17.22 10.78 -3.92
N ALA A 157 -17.15 10.77 -2.59
CA ALA A 157 -16.47 9.73 -1.86
C ALA A 157 -17.13 8.36 -2.11
N ILE A 158 -16.33 7.31 -2.08
CA ILE A 158 -16.75 5.91 -2.20
C ILE A 158 -16.91 5.31 -0.81
N GLY A 159 -15.87 5.49 0.01
CA GLY A 159 -15.82 5.04 1.39
C GLY A 159 -16.05 6.14 2.42
N LYS A 160 -15.80 5.80 3.68
CA LYS A 160 -15.87 6.73 4.82
C LYS A 160 -14.49 7.28 5.20
N LEU A 161 -13.43 6.72 4.67
CA LEU A 161 -12.05 7.06 4.99
C LEU A 161 -11.38 7.65 3.74
N GLU A 162 -10.63 8.71 3.94
CA GLU A 162 -9.81 9.33 2.92
C GLU A 162 -8.33 9.02 3.22
N TYR A 163 -7.51 8.78 2.18
CA TYR A 163 -6.16 8.27 2.29
C TYR A 163 -5.25 9.09 3.20
N GLU A 164 -5.18 10.41 2.99
CA GLU A 164 -4.32 11.28 3.79
C GLU A 164 -4.78 11.37 5.25
N SER A 165 -6.09 11.45 5.46
CA SER A 165 -6.67 11.45 6.80
C SER A 165 -6.45 10.12 7.51
N PHE A 166 -6.58 8.99 6.79
CA PHE A 166 -6.32 7.67 7.32
C PHE A 166 -4.84 7.48 7.68
N LEU A 167 -3.92 7.92 6.82
CA LEU A 167 -2.48 7.91 7.06
C LEU A 167 -2.12 8.65 8.35
N GLN A 168 -2.76 9.80 8.63
CA GLN A 168 -2.52 10.58 9.86
C GLN A 168 -2.94 9.84 11.14
N THR A 169 -3.76 8.80 11.07
CA THR A 169 -4.09 7.96 12.22
C THR A 169 -2.97 7.00 12.63
N GLY A 170 -2.00 6.79 11.75
CA GLY A 170 -0.85 5.94 12.01
C GLY A 170 0.22 6.65 12.84
N ASP A 171 1.00 5.87 13.57
CA ASP A 171 2.12 6.37 14.35
C ASP A 171 3.40 6.40 13.51
N GLU A 172 4.35 7.27 13.87
CA GLU A 172 5.69 7.32 13.26
C GLU A 172 6.59 6.16 13.68
N LEU A 173 6.05 5.16 14.37
CA LEU A 173 6.83 4.09 14.94
C LEU A 173 7.55 3.28 13.87
N SER A 174 8.84 3.18 14.04
CA SER A 174 9.69 2.26 13.31
C SER A 174 9.13 0.84 13.43
N LEU A 175 8.96 0.20 12.27
CA LEU A 175 8.55 -1.21 12.17
C LEU A 175 9.69 -2.15 12.61
N ILE A 176 10.20 -1.98 13.82
CA ILE A 176 11.33 -2.78 14.36
C ILE A 176 10.91 -4.24 14.63
N HIS A 177 9.64 -4.60 14.44
CA HIS A 177 9.09 -5.90 14.89
C HIS A 177 8.25 -6.63 13.82
N ILE A 178 8.65 -6.57 12.54
CA ILE A 178 8.07 -7.48 11.53
C ILE A 178 9.10 -8.53 11.13
#